data_8a5c366d3cee556e92c650924bc8d45a
#
_entry.id   8a5c366d3cee556e92c650924bc8d45a
#
_cell.length_a   1.000
_cell.length_b   1.000
_cell.length_c   1.000
_cell.angle_alpha   90.00
_cell.angle_beta   90.00
_cell.angle_gamma   90.00
#
_symmetry.space_group_name_H-M   'P 1'
#
loop_
_entity.id
_entity.type
_entity.pdbx_description
1 polymer ?
#
loop_
_entity_poly.entity_id
_entity_poly.type
_entity_poly.pdbx_seq_one_letter_code
_entity_poly.pdbx_strand_id
1 'polypeptide(L)'
;EYLFCYPYQLGYGLLLEGVYRLLGAGNFQVVEWLNLACILASFWMLGAFARMLLPQDSEGSGLTAVVAAGAVCAVFYTVFVYGNVPGMTFAFAGLYFQLRWQRGGKAGWMLLSGVCTALSIWLKTFGLIFLVAQIILLILHAARQRRPGMLAWVLVLLVCWQGLDKGAQAWMSGRIGHAMNQGGPMVLTIAMGMQMPEEGTMAEGWFNNYNQDTYRTADYDSELASERGRQAIADRLEEFADDPQMALEFYKNKTLSQWAEPTYESLWLSFPMDSVWQDEPLTAFQKAVYQGG
;
A
#
# COMPACT_ATOMS: atom_id res chain seq x y z
N GLU A 1 9.27 4.59 19.18
CA GLU A 1 9.82 5.53 18.18
C GLU A 1 9.21 5.30 16.79
N TYR A 2 9.18 4.04 16.25
CA TYR A 2 8.67 3.74 14.92
C TYR A 2 7.21 4.22 14.71
N LEU A 3 6.28 3.85 15.58
CA LEU A 3 4.88 4.29 15.49
C LEU A 3 4.69 5.79 15.80
N PHE A 4 5.69 6.44 16.35
CA PHE A 4 5.68 7.88 16.56
C PHE A 4 5.88 8.62 15.23
N CYS A 5 6.80 8.14 14.40
CA CYS A 5 7.06 8.68 13.06
C CYS A 5 6.01 8.20 12.03
N TYR A 6 5.54 6.96 12.16
CA TYR A 6 4.67 6.27 11.20
C TYR A 6 3.39 5.73 11.86
N PRO A 7 2.51 6.58 12.41
CA PRO A 7 1.29 6.13 13.10
C PRO A 7 0.32 5.39 12.19
N TYR A 8 0.39 5.62 10.88
CA TYR A 8 -0.39 4.90 9.87
C TYR A 8 0.01 3.42 9.70
N GLN A 9 1.11 2.97 10.33
CA GLN A 9 1.50 1.56 10.41
C GLN A 9 0.86 0.84 11.61
N LEU A 10 0.08 1.54 12.43
CA LEU A 10 -0.55 0.97 13.63
C LEU A 10 -1.36 -0.28 13.30
N GLY A 11 -2.12 -0.26 12.21
CA GLY A 11 -3.00 -1.35 11.82
C GLY A 11 -2.24 -2.66 11.59
N TYR A 12 -1.18 -2.60 10.79
CA TYR A 12 -0.37 -3.78 10.55
C TYR A 12 0.42 -4.23 11.80
N GLY A 13 0.92 -3.27 12.59
CA GLY A 13 1.57 -3.55 13.86
C GLY A 13 0.66 -4.32 14.83
N LEU A 14 -0.62 -3.92 14.92
CA LEU A 14 -1.61 -4.61 15.76
C LEU A 14 -1.99 -5.99 15.22
N LEU A 15 -2.05 -6.15 13.89
CA LEU A 15 -2.22 -7.47 13.28
C LEU A 15 -1.07 -8.41 13.68
N LEU A 16 0.18 -7.95 13.55
CA LEU A 16 1.35 -8.74 13.94
C LEU A 16 1.37 -9.04 15.44
N GLU A 17 1.03 -8.05 16.28
CA GLU A 17 0.92 -8.26 17.72
C GLU A 17 -0.10 -9.37 18.03
N GLY A 18 -1.25 -9.37 17.36
CA GLY A 18 -2.26 -10.42 17.52
C GLY A 18 -1.75 -11.80 17.11
N VAL A 19 -1.11 -11.88 15.93
CA VAL A 19 -0.51 -13.13 15.43
C VAL A 19 0.54 -13.65 16.41
N TYR A 20 1.47 -12.82 16.84
CA TYR A 20 2.58 -13.25 17.71
C TYR A 20 2.14 -13.59 19.13
N ARG A 21 1.09 -12.96 19.65
CA ARG A 21 0.51 -13.33 20.95
C ARG A 21 -0.19 -14.70 20.94
N LEU A 22 -0.83 -15.04 19.81
CA LEU A 22 -1.59 -16.28 19.70
C LEU A 22 -0.73 -17.47 19.26
N LEU A 23 0.28 -17.23 18.39
CA LEU A 23 1.00 -18.29 17.68
C LEU A 23 2.51 -18.28 17.94
N GLY A 24 2.96 -17.45 18.88
CA GLY A 24 4.36 -17.34 19.29
C GLY A 24 5.08 -16.13 18.68
N ALA A 25 5.90 -15.48 19.52
CA ALA A 25 6.65 -14.29 19.12
C ALA A 25 7.68 -14.63 18.03
N GLY A 26 7.74 -13.79 16.99
CA GLY A 26 8.67 -13.97 15.88
C GLY A 26 8.33 -15.11 14.92
N ASN A 27 7.11 -15.65 14.97
CA ASN A 27 6.66 -16.70 14.07
C ASN A 27 6.31 -16.12 12.69
N PHE A 28 7.33 -15.81 11.89
CA PHE A 28 7.17 -15.26 10.54
C PHE A 28 6.47 -16.23 9.58
N GLN A 29 6.65 -17.55 9.76
CA GLN A 29 6.01 -18.54 8.90
C GLN A 29 4.49 -18.42 8.88
N VAL A 30 3.86 -18.08 10.01
CA VAL A 30 2.41 -17.85 10.06
C VAL A 30 2.03 -16.65 9.22
N VAL A 31 2.84 -15.59 9.20
CA VAL A 31 2.59 -14.40 8.36
C VAL A 31 2.73 -14.75 6.89
N GLU A 32 3.70 -15.59 6.53
CA GLU A 32 3.89 -16.10 5.17
C GLU A 32 2.67 -16.92 4.71
N TRP A 33 2.16 -17.83 5.54
CA TRP A 33 0.93 -18.58 5.25
C TRP A 33 -0.29 -17.66 5.13
N LEU A 34 -0.39 -16.63 5.98
CA LEU A 34 -1.45 -15.63 5.87
C LEU A 34 -1.36 -14.87 4.53
N ASN A 35 -0.15 -14.43 4.15
CA ASN A 35 0.07 -13.76 2.88
C ASN A 35 -0.28 -14.67 1.70
N LEU A 36 0.11 -15.95 1.74
CA LEU A 36 -0.26 -16.92 0.70
C LEU A 36 -1.77 -17.05 0.58
N ALA A 37 -2.48 -17.20 1.69
CA ALA A 37 -3.94 -17.27 1.70
C ALA A 37 -4.57 -15.98 1.14
N CYS A 38 -4.02 -14.83 1.47
CA CYS A 38 -4.44 -13.53 0.93
C CYS A 38 -4.23 -13.43 -0.58
N ILE A 39 -3.09 -13.88 -1.10
CA ILE A 39 -2.80 -13.89 -2.54
C ILE A 39 -3.79 -14.80 -3.29
N LEU A 40 -4.02 -16.02 -2.78
CA LEU A 40 -4.99 -16.94 -3.36
C LEU A 40 -6.42 -16.36 -3.36
N ALA A 41 -6.82 -15.71 -2.27
CA ALA A 41 -8.10 -15.01 -2.18
C ALA A 41 -8.20 -13.86 -3.19
N SER A 42 -7.11 -13.10 -3.39
CA SER A 42 -7.04 -12.02 -4.37
C SER A 42 -7.21 -12.54 -5.81
N PHE A 43 -6.54 -13.61 -6.17
CA PHE A 43 -6.72 -14.24 -7.48
C PHE A 43 -8.13 -14.80 -7.69
N TRP A 44 -8.71 -15.40 -6.66
CA TRP A 44 -10.12 -15.82 -6.71
C TRP A 44 -11.06 -14.62 -6.96
N MET A 45 -10.84 -13.49 -6.29
CA MET A 45 -11.63 -12.27 -6.48
C MET A 45 -11.43 -11.67 -7.87
N LEU A 46 -10.21 -11.68 -8.43
CA LEU A 46 -9.97 -11.26 -9.81
C LEU A 46 -10.78 -12.10 -10.81
N GLY A 47 -10.82 -13.43 -10.63
CA GLY A 47 -11.68 -14.31 -11.42
C GLY A 47 -13.18 -14.01 -11.23
N ALA A 48 -13.59 -13.65 -10.03
CA ALA A 48 -14.97 -13.22 -9.76
C ALA A 48 -15.30 -11.89 -10.45
N PHE A 49 -14.36 -10.91 -10.46
CA PHE A 49 -14.52 -9.66 -11.22
C PHE A 49 -14.66 -9.92 -12.72
N ALA A 50 -13.80 -10.77 -13.29
CA ALA A 50 -13.90 -11.12 -14.71
C ALA A 50 -15.30 -11.65 -15.06
N ARG A 51 -15.80 -12.61 -14.27
CA ARG A 51 -17.19 -13.14 -14.47
C ARG A 51 -18.28 -12.09 -14.24
N MET A 52 -18.02 -11.08 -13.42
CA MET A 52 -18.98 -10.01 -13.19
C MET A 52 -18.96 -8.93 -14.26
N LEU A 53 -17.81 -8.60 -14.83
CA LEU A 53 -17.63 -7.43 -15.67
C LEU A 53 -17.61 -7.77 -17.17
N LEU A 54 -17.15 -8.97 -17.53
CA LEU A 54 -17.06 -9.42 -18.92
C LEU A 54 -18.34 -10.14 -19.35
N PRO A 55 -18.67 -10.13 -20.66
CA PRO A 55 -19.75 -10.93 -21.22
C PRO A 55 -19.55 -12.42 -20.90
N GLN A 56 -20.66 -13.15 -20.73
CA GLN A 56 -20.61 -14.58 -20.34
C GLN A 56 -19.93 -15.47 -21.38
N ASP A 57 -19.95 -15.05 -22.63
CA ASP A 57 -19.31 -15.78 -23.77
C ASP A 57 -17.82 -15.41 -23.93
N SER A 58 -17.29 -14.58 -23.05
CA SER A 58 -15.88 -14.18 -23.13
C SER A 58 -14.98 -15.20 -22.42
N GLU A 59 -13.77 -15.38 -22.97
CA GLU A 59 -12.71 -16.19 -22.36
C GLU A 59 -12.11 -15.54 -21.07
N GLY A 60 -12.90 -14.72 -20.38
CA GLY A 60 -12.45 -13.94 -19.21
C GLY A 60 -11.89 -14.77 -18.06
N SER A 61 -12.36 -16.03 -17.93
CA SER A 61 -11.77 -16.95 -16.93
C SER A 61 -10.38 -17.42 -17.35
N GLY A 62 -10.18 -17.69 -18.66
CA GLY A 62 -8.87 -18.04 -19.21
C GLY A 62 -7.87 -16.89 -19.08
N LEU A 63 -8.28 -15.66 -19.45
CA LEU A 63 -7.46 -14.47 -19.27
C LEU A 63 -7.05 -14.25 -17.81
N THR A 64 -8.00 -14.42 -16.87
CA THR A 64 -7.69 -14.30 -15.44
C THR A 64 -6.66 -15.35 -14.99
N ALA A 65 -6.77 -16.57 -15.48
CA ALA A 65 -5.80 -17.64 -15.18
C ALA A 65 -4.41 -17.31 -15.74
N VAL A 66 -4.33 -16.76 -16.96
CA VAL A 66 -3.07 -16.32 -17.58
C VAL A 66 -2.43 -15.18 -16.77
N VAL A 67 -3.23 -14.16 -16.38
CA VAL A 67 -2.75 -13.05 -15.56
C VAL A 67 -2.27 -13.55 -14.20
N ALA A 68 -3.00 -14.46 -13.56
CA ALA A 68 -2.58 -15.05 -12.28
C ALA A 68 -1.28 -15.86 -12.41
N ALA A 69 -1.16 -16.65 -13.47
CA ALA A 69 0.07 -17.42 -13.75
C ALA A 69 1.28 -16.52 -14.06
N GLY A 70 1.04 -15.36 -14.70
CA GLY A 70 2.07 -14.37 -14.99
C GLY A 70 2.48 -13.52 -13.79
N ALA A 71 1.65 -13.47 -12.73
CA ALA A 71 1.93 -12.67 -11.54
C ALA A 71 2.91 -13.37 -10.57
N VAL A 72 4.04 -13.84 -11.08
CA VAL A 72 5.07 -14.56 -10.29
C VAL A 72 5.58 -13.70 -9.13
N CYS A 73 5.70 -12.38 -9.32
CA CYS A 73 6.09 -11.45 -8.26
C CYS A 73 5.17 -11.53 -7.03
N ALA A 74 3.88 -11.81 -7.19
CA ALA A 74 2.95 -11.97 -6.08
C ALA A 74 3.37 -13.13 -5.14
N VAL A 75 3.98 -14.20 -5.68
CA VAL A 75 4.46 -15.32 -4.87
C VAL A 75 5.64 -14.89 -4.01
N PHE A 76 6.53 -14.05 -4.52
CA PHE A 76 7.67 -13.55 -3.74
C PHE A 76 7.23 -12.61 -2.61
N TYR A 77 6.11 -11.91 -2.77
CA TYR A 77 5.54 -11.11 -1.68
C TYR A 77 5.00 -11.93 -0.50
N THR A 78 4.92 -13.26 -0.61
CA THR A 78 4.50 -14.11 0.52
C THR A 78 5.41 -13.97 1.72
N VAL A 79 6.71 -13.85 1.50
CA VAL A 79 7.73 -13.71 2.57
C VAL A 79 7.86 -12.29 3.11
N PHE A 80 7.20 -11.33 2.47
CA PHE A 80 7.29 -9.93 2.88
C PHE A 80 6.35 -9.61 4.04
N VAL A 81 6.92 -9.44 5.22
CA VAL A 81 6.20 -9.16 6.47
C VAL A 81 5.77 -7.69 6.50
N TYR A 82 4.76 -7.34 5.70
CA TYR A 82 4.24 -5.98 5.58
C TYR A 82 2.76 -5.97 5.17
N GLY A 83 2.06 -4.84 5.38
CA GLY A 83 0.62 -4.73 5.15
C GLY A 83 0.15 -4.74 3.70
N ASN A 84 1.06 -4.84 2.72
CA ASN A 84 0.72 -4.74 1.30
C ASN A 84 -0.20 -5.87 0.84
N VAL A 85 0.17 -7.11 1.12
CA VAL A 85 -0.59 -8.28 0.65
C VAL A 85 -1.98 -8.35 1.30
N PRO A 86 -2.14 -8.35 2.63
CA PRO A 86 -3.46 -8.38 3.23
C PRO A 86 -4.27 -7.09 2.95
N GLY A 87 -3.61 -5.93 2.87
CA GLY A 87 -4.26 -4.68 2.50
C GLY A 87 -4.88 -4.74 1.10
N MET A 88 -4.18 -5.30 0.09
CA MET A 88 -4.69 -5.49 -1.27
C MET A 88 -5.86 -6.47 -1.29
N THR A 89 -5.77 -7.56 -0.54
CA THR A 89 -6.83 -8.56 -0.47
C THR A 89 -8.12 -7.95 0.09
N PHE A 90 -8.05 -7.16 1.15
CA PHE A 90 -9.21 -6.46 1.69
C PHE A 90 -9.71 -5.36 0.76
N ALA A 91 -8.85 -4.69 -0.01
CA ALA A 91 -9.27 -3.74 -1.04
C ALA A 91 -10.12 -4.43 -2.12
N PHE A 92 -9.65 -5.58 -2.63
CA PHE A 92 -10.40 -6.38 -3.59
C PHE A 92 -11.72 -6.91 -3.00
N ALA A 93 -11.71 -7.35 -1.74
CA ALA A 93 -12.93 -7.77 -1.06
C ALA A 93 -13.94 -6.62 -0.94
N GLY A 94 -13.49 -5.41 -0.60
CA GLY A 94 -14.33 -4.21 -0.56
C GLY A 94 -15.02 -3.95 -1.91
N LEU A 95 -14.26 -3.94 -3.01
CA LEU A 95 -14.81 -3.80 -4.36
C LEU A 95 -15.76 -4.94 -4.73
N TYR A 96 -15.41 -6.18 -4.41
CA TYR A 96 -16.24 -7.35 -4.68
C TYR A 96 -17.61 -7.24 -4.02
N PHE A 97 -17.65 -6.88 -2.75
CA PHE A 97 -18.92 -6.75 -2.02
C PHE A 97 -19.74 -5.56 -2.52
N GLN A 98 -19.11 -4.45 -2.90
CA GLN A 98 -19.81 -3.33 -3.54
C GLN A 98 -20.44 -3.75 -4.88
N LEU A 99 -19.72 -4.45 -5.75
CA LEU A 99 -20.25 -4.92 -7.01
C LEU A 99 -21.39 -5.94 -6.82
N ARG A 100 -21.30 -6.80 -5.82
CA ARG A 100 -22.39 -7.73 -5.43
C ARG A 100 -23.65 -6.96 -5.02
N TRP A 101 -23.49 -5.88 -4.25
CA TRP A 101 -24.61 -5.02 -3.88
C TRP A 101 -25.20 -4.31 -5.09
N GLN A 102 -24.38 -3.73 -5.95
CA GLN A 102 -24.84 -3.02 -7.17
C GLN A 102 -25.66 -3.91 -8.11
N ARG A 103 -25.45 -5.23 -8.09
CA ARG A 103 -26.17 -6.22 -8.87
C ARG A 103 -27.46 -6.75 -8.20
N GLY A 104 -28.03 -5.97 -7.31
CA GLY A 104 -29.29 -6.32 -6.61
C GLY A 104 -29.09 -7.10 -5.33
N GLY A 105 -27.87 -7.07 -4.77
CA GLY A 105 -27.57 -7.70 -3.48
C GLY A 105 -28.18 -6.95 -2.30
N LYS A 106 -28.19 -7.61 -1.14
CA LYS A 106 -28.69 -7.06 0.12
C LYS A 106 -27.76 -5.95 0.64
N ALA A 107 -28.29 -5.02 1.41
CA ALA A 107 -27.55 -3.92 2.06
C ALA A 107 -26.32 -4.39 2.86
N GLY A 108 -26.39 -5.59 3.44
CA GLY A 108 -25.27 -6.20 4.16
C GLY A 108 -23.98 -6.33 3.33
N TRP A 109 -24.09 -6.49 2.01
CA TRP A 109 -22.90 -6.51 1.15
C TRP A 109 -22.18 -5.17 1.15
N MET A 110 -22.92 -4.07 1.21
CA MET A 110 -22.32 -2.74 1.26
C MET A 110 -21.67 -2.45 2.63
N LEU A 111 -22.24 -2.97 3.71
CA LEU A 111 -21.60 -2.93 5.04
C LEU A 111 -20.29 -3.73 5.04
N LEU A 112 -20.29 -4.95 4.50
CA LEU A 112 -19.06 -5.74 4.34
C LEU A 112 -18.02 -5.03 3.45
N SER A 113 -18.48 -4.36 2.38
CA SER A 113 -17.61 -3.51 1.57
C SER A 113 -16.92 -2.44 2.42
N GLY A 114 -17.70 -1.71 3.23
CA GLY A 114 -17.15 -0.67 4.12
C GLY A 114 -16.13 -1.22 5.12
N VAL A 115 -16.42 -2.34 5.75
CA VAL A 115 -15.51 -2.99 6.71
C VAL A 115 -14.23 -3.43 6.01
N CYS A 116 -14.32 -4.10 4.85
CA CYS A 116 -13.14 -4.54 4.11
C CYS A 116 -12.30 -3.36 3.62
N THR A 117 -12.93 -2.30 3.13
CA THR A 117 -12.20 -1.09 2.73
C THR A 117 -11.51 -0.42 3.91
N ALA A 118 -12.17 -0.34 5.06
CA ALA A 118 -11.58 0.18 6.29
C ALA A 118 -10.36 -0.65 6.71
N LEU A 119 -10.47 -1.98 6.70
CA LEU A 119 -9.35 -2.89 6.99
C LEU A 119 -8.20 -2.72 5.99
N SER A 120 -8.50 -2.57 4.71
CA SER A 120 -7.48 -2.32 3.69
C SER A 120 -6.66 -1.06 4.01
N ILE A 121 -7.33 0.06 4.27
CA ILE A 121 -6.68 1.35 4.57
C ILE A 121 -5.90 1.25 5.88
N TRP A 122 -6.48 0.58 6.88
CA TRP A 122 -5.86 0.41 8.20
C TRP A 122 -4.60 -0.45 8.16
N LEU A 123 -4.56 -1.45 7.29
CA LEU A 123 -3.36 -2.28 7.08
C LEU A 123 -2.33 -1.59 6.19
N LYS A 124 -2.78 -0.83 5.19
CA LYS A 124 -1.90 -0.09 4.28
C LYS A 124 -2.64 1.07 3.62
N THR A 125 -2.06 2.25 3.70
CA THR A 125 -2.69 3.52 3.24
C THR A 125 -3.06 3.55 1.76
N PHE A 126 -2.46 2.72 0.89
CA PHE A 126 -2.87 2.63 -0.52
C PHE A 126 -4.35 2.21 -0.68
N GLY A 127 -4.95 1.59 0.34
CA GLY A 127 -6.39 1.30 0.37
C GLY A 127 -7.28 2.53 0.12
N LEU A 128 -6.77 3.75 0.35
CA LEU A 128 -7.44 5.01 -0.01
C LEU A 128 -7.71 5.12 -1.50
N ILE A 129 -6.86 4.60 -2.37
CA ILE A 129 -7.07 4.57 -3.83
C ILE A 129 -8.33 3.77 -4.15
N PHE A 130 -8.51 2.63 -3.48
CA PHE A 130 -9.71 1.80 -3.63
C PHE A 130 -10.96 2.46 -3.06
N LEU A 131 -10.85 3.18 -1.95
CA LEU A 131 -11.95 3.99 -1.41
C LEU A 131 -12.42 5.04 -2.43
N VAL A 132 -11.49 5.78 -3.04
CA VAL A 132 -11.80 6.76 -4.09
C VAL A 132 -12.47 6.07 -5.29
N ALA A 133 -11.93 4.95 -5.75
CA ALA A 133 -12.53 4.17 -6.84
C ALA A 133 -13.96 3.70 -6.50
N GLN A 134 -14.20 3.24 -5.27
CA GLN A 134 -15.51 2.83 -4.80
C GLN A 134 -16.50 4.00 -4.76
N ILE A 135 -16.08 5.18 -4.32
CA ILE A 135 -16.89 6.40 -4.33
C ILE A 135 -17.28 6.77 -5.76
N ILE A 136 -16.33 6.75 -6.69
CA ILE A 136 -16.59 7.03 -8.11
C ILE A 136 -17.61 6.03 -8.67
N LEU A 137 -17.43 4.74 -8.40
CA LEU A 137 -18.39 3.70 -8.83
C LEU A 137 -19.79 3.90 -8.22
N LEU A 138 -19.88 4.34 -6.97
CA LEU A 138 -21.17 4.68 -6.34
C LEU A 138 -21.84 5.86 -7.01
N ILE A 139 -21.10 6.92 -7.32
CA ILE A 139 -21.61 8.11 -8.02
C ILE A 139 -22.14 7.71 -9.40
N LEU A 140 -21.36 6.97 -10.17
CA LEU A 140 -21.75 6.49 -11.50
C LEU A 140 -23.00 5.59 -11.43
N HIS A 141 -23.02 4.69 -10.46
CA HIS A 141 -24.16 3.80 -10.25
C HIS A 141 -25.45 4.57 -9.86
N ALA A 142 -25.34 5.51 -8.91
CA ALA A 142 -26.46 6.36 -8.48
C ALA A 142 -27.00 7.21 -9.62
N ALA A 143 -26.12 7.79 -10.44
CA ALA A 143 -26.48 8.58 -11.62
C ALA A 143 -27.20 7.71 -12.67
N ARG A 144 -26.65 6.50 -12.97
CA ARG A 144 -27.25 5.55 -13.93
C ARG A 144 -28.63 5.07 -13.49
N GLN A 145 -28.81 4.82 -12.18
CA GLN A 145 -30.08 4.38 -11.61
C GLN A 145 -31.05 5.54 -11.32
N ARG A 146 -30.61 6.78 -11.46
CA ARG A 146 -31.34 8.00 -11.07
C ARG A 146 -31.81 7.97 -9.61
N ARG A 147 -31.01 7.41 -8.71
CA ARG A 147 -31.30 7.23 -7.28
C ARG A 147 -30.24 7.89 -6.40
N PRO A 148 -30.29 9.22 -6.20
CA PRO A 148 -29.27 9.95 -5.43
C PRO A 148 -29.14 9.45 -3.98
N GLY A 149 -30.20 8.88 -3.39
CA GLY A 149 -30.13 8.28 -2.05
C GLY A 149 -29.08 7.15 -1.89
N MET A 150 -28.63 6.54 -2.99
CA MET A 150 -27.53 5.58 -2.95
C MET A 150 -26.20 6.20 -2.53
N LEU A 151 -26.03 7.52 -2.66
CA LEU A 151 -24.84 8.23 -2.22
C LEU A 151 -24.67 8.20 -0.68
N ALA A 152 -25.75 7.89 0.07
CA ALA A 152 -25.63 7.65 1.51
C ALA A 152 -24.64 6.52 1.86
N TRP A 153 -24.39 5.58 0.94
CA TRP A 153 -23.39 4.53 1.13
C TRP A 153 -21.95 5.06 1.17
N VAL A 154 -21.69 6.24 0.61
CA VAL A 154 -20.39 6.92 0.78
C VAL A 154 -20.14 7.21 2.26
N LEU A 155 -21.17 7.65 2.99
CA LEU A 155 -21.06 7.87 4.43
C LEU A 155 -20.73 6.57 5.19
N VAL A 156 -21.29 5.43 4.76
CA VAL A 156 -20.98 4.13 5.37
C VAL A 156 -19.51 3.78 5.16
N LEU A 157 -18.96 3.96 3.96
CA LEU A 157 -17.53 3.74 3.69
C LEU A 157 -16.65 4.62 4.58
N LEU A 158 -16.98 5.92 4.64
CA LEU A 158 -16.22 6.90 5.43
C LEU A 158 -16.33 6.62 6.94
N VAL A 159 -17.51 6.27 7.44
CA VAL A 159 -17.72 5.94 8.86
C VAL A 159 -16.97 4.66 9.24
N CYS A 160 -16.99 3.62 8.39
CA CYS A 160 -16.22 2.41 8.65
C CYS A 160 -14.72 2.70 8.71
N TRP A 161 -14.20 3.47 7.76
CA TRP A 161 -12.79 3.84 7.74
C TRP A 161 -12.40 4.70 8.94
N GLN A 162 -13.05 5.84 9.14
CA GLN A 162 -12.72 6.77 10.23
C GLN A 162 -13.00 6.15 11.60
N GLY A 163 -14.05 5.35 11.71
CA GLY A 163 -14.39 4.65 12.95
C GLY A 163 -13.32 3.64 13.36
N LEU A 164 -12.81 2.85 12.41
CA LEU A 164 -11.72 1.90 12.68
C LEU A 164 -10.43 2.64 13.02
N ASP A 165 -10.05 3.63 12.21
CA ASP A 165 -8.80 4.37 12.40
C ASP A 165 -8.78 5.13 13.73
N LYS A 166 -9.81 5.94 14.00
CA LYS A 166 -9.92 6.70 15.26
C LYS A 166 -10.11 5.81 16.48
N GLY A 167 -10.87 4.71 16.32
CA GLY A 167 -11.03 3.71 17.38
C GLY A 167 -9.72 3.04 17.76
N ALA A 168 -8.92 2.64 16.77
CA ALA A 168 -7.60 2.04 17.00
C ALA A 168 -6.62 3.03 17.63
N GLN A 169 -6.59 4.28 17.15
CA GLN A 169 -5.74 5.34 17.73
C GLN A 169 -6.14 5.64 19.18
N ALA A 170 -7.44 5.77 19.47
CA ALA A 170 -7.93 6.02 20.83
C ALA A 170 -7.59 4.85 21.78
N TRP A 171 -7.78 3.62 21.30
CA TRP A 171 -7.42 2.43 22.08
C TRP A 171 -5.92 2.37 22.36
N MET A 172 -5.07 2.63 21.37
CA MET A 172 -3.61 2.66 21.56
C MET A 172 -3.20 3.80 22.48
N SER A 173 -3.77 5.00 22.33
CA SER A 173 -3.51 6.15 23.22
C SER A 173 -3.83 5.83 24.68
N GLY A 174 -4.96 5.14 24.94
CA GLY A 174 -5.30 4.65 26.27
C GLY A 174 -4.29 3.62 26.83
N ARG A 175 -3.74 2.78 25.95
CA ARG A 175 -2.75 1.76 26.31
C ARG A 175 -1.38 2.34 26.65
N ILE A 176 -0.94 3.37 25.93
CA ILE A 176 0.37 4.02 26.13
C ILE A 176 0.33 5.20 27.11
N GLY A 177 -0.86 5.62 27.54
CA GLY A 177 -1.06 6.70 28.52
C GLY A 177 -0.93 8.11 27.98
N HIS A 178 -0.79 8.29 26.67
CA HIS A 178 -0.74 9.61 26.01
C HIS A 178 -1.32 9.53 24.60
N ALA A 179 -1.68 10.68 24.01
CA ALA A 179 -2.17 10.73 22.64
C ALA A 179 -1.11 10.21 21.65
N MET A 180 -1.56 9.45 20.65
CA MET A 180 -0.68 9.06 19.55
C MET A 180 -0.26 10.30 18.74
N ASN A 181 1.00 10.32 18.33
CA ASN A 181 1.49 11.33 17.40
C ASN A 181 0.80 11.22 16.04
N GLN A 182 0.73 12.33 15.30
CA GLN A 182 0.15 12.34 13.95
C GLN A 182 1.16 11.92 12.87
N GLY A 183 2.43 11.73 13.25
CA GLY A 183 3.52 11.40 12.34
C GLY A 183 4.10 12.60 11.62
N GLY A 184 5.08 12.35 10.77
CA GLY A 184 5.71 13.39 9.97
C GLY A 184 4.74 13.98 8.93
N PRO A 185 4.81 15.30 8.68
CA PRO A 185 3.98 15.96 7.69
C PRO A 185 4.12 15.36 6.29
N MET A 186 3.01 15.28 5.54
CA MET A 186 3.00 14.72 4.17
C MET A 186 3.97 15.44 3.21
N VAL A 187 4.22 16.73 3.42
CA VAL A 187 5.16 17.52 2.63
C VAL A 187 6.58 16.94 2.65
N LEU A 188 6.98 16.30 3.75
CA LEU A 188 8.29 15.61 3.82
C LEU A 188 8.35 14.38 2.91
N THR A 189 7.23 13.67 2.74
CA THR A 189 7.17 12.55 1.79
C THR A 189 7.25 13.04 0.35
N ILE A 190 6.65 14.19 0.03
CA ILE A 190 6.77 14.83 -1.28
C ILE A 190 8.22 15.27 -1.51
N ALA A 191 8.81 15.96 -0.54
CA ALA A 191 10.22 16.40 -0.61
C ALA A 191 11.17 15.20 -0.79
N MET A 192 10.97 14.11 -0.02
CA MET A 192 11.72 12.86 -0.19
C MET A 192 11.61 12.31 -1.62
N GLY A 193 10.42 12.32 -2.19
CA GLY A 193 10.18 11.89 -3.56
C GLY A 193 10.81 12.76 -4.65
N MET A 194 11.43 13.88 -4.29
CA MET A 194 12.16 14.80 -5.17
C MET A 194 13.67 14.85 -4.88
N GLN A 195 14.18 14.03 -3.95
CA GLN A 195 15.61 13.97 -3.66
C GLN A 195 16.37 13.28 -4.78
N MET A 196 17.55 13.85 -5.12
CA MET A 196 18.52 13.14 -5.95
C MET A 196 19.18 12.02 -5.15
N PRO A 197 19.50 10.88 -5.78
CA PRO A 197 20.22 9.82 -5.13
C PRO A 197 21.65 10.29 -4.80
N GLU A 198 22.17 9.83 -3.66
CA GLU A 198 23.61 9.91 -3.41
C GLU A 198 24.34 8.89 -4.27
N GLU A 199 25.60 9.16 -4.63
CA GLU A 199 26.40 8.24 -5.45
C GLU A 199 26.43 6.83 -4.86
N GLY A 200 26.01 5.83 -5.66
CA GLY A 200 25.98 4.42 -5.25
C GLY A 200 24.80 3.99 -4.39
N THR A 201 23.79 4.88 -4.23
CA THR A 201 22.57 4.58 -3.47
C THR A 201 21.36 4.35 -4.37
N MET A 202 20.17 4.41 -3.80
CA MET A 202 18.89 4.14 -4.47
C MET A 202 18.60 5.08 -5.65
N ALA A 203 17.64 4.70 -6.49
CA ALA A 203 17.20 5.50 -7.62
C ALA A 203 16.52 6.81 -7.19
N GLU A 204 16.35 7.72 -8.13
CA GLU A 204 15.78 9.05 -7.93
C GLU A 204 14.41 9.01 -7.26
N GLY A 205 14.26 9.75 -6.18
CA GLY A 205 13.01 9.92 -5.44
C GLY A 205 12.52 8.66 -4.72
N TRP A 206 13.38 7.68 -4.49
CA TRP A 206 13.10 6.53 -3.65
C TRP A 206 13.17 6.87 -2.16
N PHE A 207 12.74 5.91 -1.32
CA PHE A 207 12.82 6.04 0.12
C PHE A 207 14.30 6.11 0.56
N ASN A 208 14.68 7.23 1.17
CA ASN A 208 16.05 7.53 1.61
C ASN A 208 16.10 8.07 3.05
N ASN A 209 15.06 7.84 3.85
CA ASN A 209 14.87 8.34 5.21
C ASN A 209 14.74 9.86 5.35
N TYR A 210 14.81 10.67 4.30
CA TYR A 210 14.73 12.12 4.36
C TYR A 210 13.56 12.62 5.21
N ASN A 211 12.39 12.02 5.04
CA ASN A 211 11.18 12.38 5.78
C ASN A 211 11.32 12.14 7.30
N GLN A 212 11.92 11.02 7.69
CA GLN A 212 12.14 10.68 9.10
C GLN A 212 13.24 11.54 9.72
N ASP A 213 14.34 11.69 9.00
CA ASP A 213 15.50 12.45 9.51
C ASP A 213 15.17 13.94 9.65
N THR A 214 14.47 14.52 8.67
CA THR A 214 14.00 15.90 8.75
C THR A 214 13.03 16.11 9.91
N TYR A 215 12.10 15.18 10.14
CA TYR A 215 11.15 15.26 11.25
C TYR A 215 11.85 15.11 12.61
N ARG A 216 12.80 14.18 12.72
CA ARG A 216 13.60 13.98 13.93
C ARG A 216 14.50 15.18 14.25
N THR A 217 15.19 15.74 13.24
CA THR A 217 16.07 16.92 13.43
C THR A 217 15.30 18.22 13.65
N ALA A 218 13.98 18.21 13.42
CA ALA A 218 13.06 19.27 13.83
C ALA A 218 12.48 19.04 15.24
N ASP A 219 13.08 18.16 16.06
CA ASP A 219 12.56 17.76 17.36
C ASP A 219 11.08 17.33 17.35
N TYR A 220 10.67 16.71 16.24
CA TYR A 220 9.29 16.28 15.96
C TYR A 220 8.26 17.43 15.92
N ASP A 221 8.73 18.66 15.71
CA ASP A 221 7.87 19.80 15.42
C ASP A 221 7.36 19.74 13.98
N SER A 222 6.05 19.54 13.84
CA SER A 222 5.42 19.38 12.52
C SER A 222 5.40 20.67 11.70
N GLU A 223 5.40 21.84 12.33
CA GLU A 223 5.41 23.13 11.64
C GLU A 223 6.80 23.41 11.06
N LEU A 224 7.84 23.30 11.90
CA LEU A 224 9.23 23.44 11.50
C LEU A 224 9.63 22.41 10.44
N ALA A 225 9.21 21.15 10.60
CA ALA A 225 9.45 20.09 9.63
C ALA A 225 8.74 20.38 8.28
N SER A 226 7.52 20.90 8.34
CA SER A 226 6.77 21.28 7.12
C SER A 226 7.42 22.46 6.40
N GLU A 227 7.97 23.41 7.13
CA GLU A 227 8.72 24.53 6.55
C GLU A 227 9.96 24.02 5.79
N ARG A 228 10.77 23.18 6.46
CA ARG A 228 11.95 22.54 5.81
C ARG A 228 11.58 21.74 4.58
N GLY A 229 10.48 20.96 4.64
CA GLY A 229 10.00 20.19 3.50
C GLY A 229 9.55 21.10 2.34
N ARG A 230 8.84 22.19 2.61
CA ARG A 230 8.46 23.17 1.59
C ARG A 230 9.67 23.84 0.97
N GLN A 231 10.66 24.19 1.78
CA GLN A 231 11.90 24.79 1.28
C GLN A 231 12.64 23.82 0.36
N ALA A 232 12.82 22.56 0.77
CA ALA A 232 13.49 21.55 -0.07
C ALA A 232 12.76 21.29 -1.40
N ILE A 233 11.41 21.36 -1.41
CA ILE A 233 10.64 21.29 -2.65
C ILE A 233 10.87 22.52 -3.53
N ALA A 234 10.88 23.72 -2.94
CA ALA A 234 11.09 24.96 -3.66
C ALA A 234 12.49 24.99 -4.32
N ASP A 235 13.53 24.66 -3.55
CA ASP A 235 14.90 24.59 -4.04
C ASP A 235 15.03 23.60 -5.22
N ARG A 236 14.41 22.41 -5.08
CA ARG A 236 14.43 21.42 -6.17
C ARG A 236 13.66 21.87 -7.41
N LEU A 237 12.56 22.58 -7.24
CA LEU A 237 11.81 23.13 -8.38
C LEU A 237 12.58 24.26 -9.09
N GLU A 238 13.36 25.07 -8.35
CA GLU A 238 14.25 26.08 -8.92
C GLU A 238 15.36 25.40 -9.74
N GLU A 239 16.05 24.38 -9.19
CA GLU A 239 17.03 23.60 -9.94
C GLU A 239 16.46 22.97 -11.22
N PHE A 240 15.24 22.43 -11.16
CA PHE A 240 14.56 21.88 -12.34
C PHE A 240 14.15 22.94 -13.35
N ALA A 241 13.88 24.17 -12.92
CA ALA A 241 13.59 25.28 -13.81
C ALA A 241 14.86 25.79 -14.52
N ASP A 242 15.98 25.79 -13.81
CA ASP A 242 17.28 26.20 -14.33
C ASP A 242 17.88 25.15 -15.30
N ASP A 243 17.63 23.85 -15.02
CA ASP A 243 18.02 22.73 -15.89
C ASP A 243 16.83 21.79 -16.17
N PRO A 244 16.00 22.11 -17.19
CA PRO A 244 14.88 21.26 -17.57
C PRO A 244 15.28 19.86 -18.08
N GLN A 245 16.52 19.70 -18.57
CA GLN A 245 17.02 18.39 -19.00
C GLN A 245 17.26 17.49 -17.78
N MET A 246 17.86 18.03 -16.72
CA MET A 246 18.01 17.32 -15.45
C MET A 246 16.64 16.90 -14.88
N ALA A 247 15.63 17.78 -14.95
CA ALA A 247 14.27 17.44 -14.51
C ALA A 247 13.69 16.26 -15.31
N LEU A 248 13.85 16.28 -16.64
CA LEU A 248 13.38 15.22 -17.52
C LEU A 248 14.08 13.89 -17.22
N GLU A 249 15.38 13.90 -17.02
CA GLU A 249 16.16 12.72 -16.68
C GLU A 249 15.76 12.16 -15.30
N PHE A 250 15.60 13.02 -14.31
CA PHE A 250 15.12 12.63 -12.98
C PHE A 250 13.79 11.91 -13.06
N TYR A 251 12.76 12.49 -13.68
CA TYR A 251 11.45 11.87 -13.76
C TYR A 251 11.41 10.63 -14.65
N LYS A 252 12.24 10.60 -15.71
CA LYS A 252 12.43 9.41 -16.55
C LYS A 252 13.01 8.25 -15.71
N ASN A 253 14.11 8.49 -15.01
CA ASN A 253 14.76 7.46 -14.20
C ASN A 253 13.86 7.00 -13.05
N LYS A 254 13.20 7.92 -12.36
CA LYS A 254 12.21 7.61 -11.34
C LYS A 254 11.07 6.72 -11.88
N THR A 255 10.56 7.02 -13.08
CA THR A 255 9.51 6.22 -13.71
C THR A 255 10.04 4.86 -14.13
N LEU A 256 11.22 4.79 -14.73
CA LEU A 256 11.84 3.54 -15.15
C LEU A 256 12.11 2.64 -13.94
N SER A 257 12.64 3.17 -12.84
CA SER A 257 12.91 2.37 -11.64
C SER A 257 11.64 1.78 -11.02
N GLN A 258 10.49 2.44 -11.15
CA GLN A 258 9.21 1.96 -10.62
C GLN A 258 8.50 0.96 -11.53
N TRP A 259 8.68 1.06 -12.85
CA TRP A 259 7.86 0.31 -13.82
C TRP A 259 8.66 -0.70 -14.66
N ALA A 260 9.99 -0.52 -14.79
CA ALA A 260 10.82 -1.40 -15.59
C ALA A 260 11.40 -2.58 -14.80
N GLU A 261 11.29 -2.57 -13.47
CA GLU A 261 11.70 -3.68 -12.63
C GLU A 261 10.58 -4.75 -12.62
N PRO A 262 10.81 -5.93 -13.27
CA PRO A 262 9.73 -6.89 -13.56
C PRO A 262 9.22 -7.65 -12.33
N THR A 263 9.95 -7.60 -11.23
CA THR A 263 9.58 -8.28 -9.98
C THR A 263 8.87 -7.36 -8.99
N TYR A 264 8.72 -6.08 -9.31
CA TYR A 264 8.18 -5.07 -8.40
C TYR A 264 8.87 -5.09 -7.04
N GLU A 265 10.20 -5.18 -7.03
CA GLU A 265 11.07 -5.27 -5.83
C GLU A 265 10.83 -6.51 -4.95
N SER A 266 9.93 -7.39 -5.31
CA SER A 266 9.58 -8.54 -4.48
C SER A 266 10.78 -9.44 -4.19
N LEU A 267 11.74 -9.52 -5.10
CA LEU A 267 12.99 -10.26 -4.90
C LEU A 267 13.94 -9.55 -3.94
N TRP A 268 14.08 -8.23 -4.04
CA TRP A 268 14.89 -7.44 -3.14
C TRP A 268 14.41 -7.54 -1.70
N LEU A 269 13.10 -7.55 -1.49
CA LEU A 269 12.48 -7.66 -0.18
C LEU A 269 12.54 -9.09 0.39
N SER A 270 12.75 -10.07 -0.47
CA SER A 270 12.79 -11.50 -0.08
C SER A 270 14.18 -11.99 0.31
N PHE A 271 15.23 -11.26 -0.06
CA PHE A 271 16.60 -11.62 0.31
C PHE A 271 17.05 -10.78 1.52
N PRO A 272 17.64 -11.41 2.57
CA PRO A 272 18.28 -10.66 3.63
C PRO A 272 19.36 -9.77 3.03
N MET A 273 19.28 -8.46 3.19
CA MET A 273 20.28 -7.52 2.67
C MET A 273 21.69 -7.86 3.15
N ASP A 274 21.80 -8.39 4.37
CA ASP A 274 23.08 -8.83 4.94
C ASP A 274 23.72 -10.02 4.20
N SER A 275 22.92 -10.89 3.57
CA SER A 275 23.46 -12.04 2.82
C SER A 275 23.96 -11.68 1.41
N VAL A 276 23.52 -10.54 0.88
CA VAL A 276 23.98 -10.03 -0.42
C VAL A 276 25.36 -9.37 -0.29
N TRP A 277 25.67 -8.86 0.90
CA TRP A 277 26.90 -8.11 1.18
C TRP A 277 27.94 -8.90 2.01
N GLN A 278 27.57 -10.04 2.57
CA GLN A 278 28.49 -10.93 3.26
C GLN A 278 28.86 -12.10 2.34
N ASP A 279 30.14 -12.42 2.23
CA ASP A 279 30.84 -13.35 1.38
C ASP A 279 30.25 -14.77 1.16
N GLU A 280 28.99 -15.00 1.40
CA GLU A 280 28.33 -16.25 1.07
C GLU A 280 28.04 -16.33 -0.45
N PRO A 281 28.47 -17.36 -1.14
CA PRO A 281 28.24 -17.48 -2.57
C PRO A 281 26.74 -17.60 -2.86
N LEU A 282 26.19 -16.64 -3.61
CA LEU A 282 24.83 -16.69 -4.10
C LEU A 282 24.53 -18.05 -4.73
N THR A 283 23.40 -18.65 -4.41
CA THR A 283 22.93 -19.87 -5.08
C THR A 283 22.81 -19.66 -6.58
N ALA A 284 22.85 -20.73 -7.37
CA ALA A 284 22.68 -20.65 -8.83
C ALA A 284 21.38 -19.94 -9.23
N PHE A 285 20.31 -20.14 -8.45
CA PHE A 285 19.02 -19.46 -8.65
C PHE A 285 19.13 -17.96 -8.38
N GLN A 286 19.73 -17.56 -7.27
CA GLN A 286 19.95 -16.15 -6.95
C GLN A 286 20.77 -15.44 -8.02
N LYS A 287 21.86 -16.08 -8.50
CA LYS A 287 22.67 -15.54 -9.60
C LYS A 287 21.88 -15.40 -10.89
N ALA A 288 21.05 -16.38 -11.24
CA ALA A 288 20.23 -16.30 -12.45
C ALA A 288 19.22 -15.15 -12.39
N VAL A 289 18.64 -14.89 -11.22
CA VAL A 289 17.71 -13.79 -11.00
C VAL A 289 18.40 -12.43 -11.09
N TYR A 290 19.58 -12.28 -10.49
CA TYR A 290 20.36 -11.02 -10.56
C TYR A 290 20.97 -10.74 -11.94
N GLN A 291 21.21 -11.75 -12.76
CA GLN A 291 21.82 -11.61 -14.09
C GLN A 291 20.79 -11.52 -15.22
N GLY A 292 19.54 -11.83 -14.95
CA GLY A 292 18.46 -11.85 -15.95
C GLY A 292 17.47 -10.67 -15.85
N GLY A 293 17.68 -9.72 -14.89
CA GLY A 293 16.81 -8.57 -14.65
C GLY A 293 17.33 -7.27 -15.31
#